data_83731e2408d832ac5ae0f322bdb77096
#
_entry.id   83731e2408d832ac5ae0f322bdb77096
#
_cell.length_a   1.000
_cell.length_b   1.000
_cell.length_c   1.000
_cell.angle_alpha   90.00
_cell.angle_beta   90.00
_cell.angle_gamma   90.00
#
_symmetry.space_group_name_H-M   'P 1'
#
loop_
_entity.id
_entity.type
_entity.pdbx_description
1 polymer ?
#
loop_
_entity_poly.entity_id
_entity_poly.type
_entity_poly.pdbx_seq_one_letter_code
_entity_poly.pdbx_strand_id
1 'polypeptide(L)'
;MPDNAAVTDTSVRSCREASRKRDLAQADSVLKGKALSVREMYALAERLKDNNEFGYARRLYGRIRATANYRELNKTPVRVGQRHALCTYKDPDLPAGDRFRRALEILDEVDRLGPTGSEQQESLGLRGAVYKRLWQVDGQRADLERSVGFYLKGYEIGPETDQGYTGINAAFVLDLLAREDAAQAKETGANWSVAVGRWCRAYEIRQNLAGLLIDLGRKDGYGWLTKEWWFYTTRAEAHLGLAQFDEALAALREYNAAQGLTHQGPPLERVAPWEFESTVTQLA
;
A
#
# COMPACT_ATOMS: atom_id res chain seq x y z
N MET A 1 23.58 -8.16 34.24
CA MET A 1 22.92 -9.18 33.42
C MET A 1 22.56 -8.53 32.08
N PRO A 2 23.45 -8.46 31.10
CA PRO A 2 23.04 -8.18 29.72
C PRO A 2 23.04 -9.53 29.00
N ASP A 3 22.11 -9.79 28.09
CA ASP A 3 22.17 -10.74 26.97
C ASP A 3 20.90 -11.57 26.64
N ASN A 4 19.74 -11.29 27.26
CA ASN A 4 18.54 -12.02 26.83
C ASN A 4 17.85 -11.43 25.57
N ALA A 5 18.06 -10.14 25.26
CA ALA A 5 17.43 -9.49 24.12
C ALA A 5 18.11 -9.81 22.77
N ALA A 6 19.44 -9.93 22.76
CA ALA A 6 20.21 -10.23 21.54
C ALA A 6 20.04 -11.69 21.08
N VAL A 7 19.88 -12.62 22.03
CA VAL A 7 19.68 -14.06 21.72
C VAL A 7 18.29 -14.32 21.13
N THR A 8 17.26 -13.57 21.57
CA THR A 8 15.89 -13.69 21.03
C THR A 8 15.80 -13.15 19.61
N ASP A 9 16.48 -12.06 19.27
CA ASP A 9 16.45 -11.43 17.94
C ASP A 9 17.07 -12.35 16.87
N THR A 10 18.25 -12.93 17.15
CA THR A 10 18.93 -13.87 16.23
C THR A 10 18.11 -15.12 15.96
N SER A 11 17.44 -15.68 16.98
CA SER A 11 16.61 -16.87 16.84
C SER A 11 15.33 -16.61 16.02
N VAL A 12 14.70 -15.45 16.19
CA VAL A 12 13.51 -15.04 15.43
C VAL A 12 13.86 -14.83 13.96
N ARG A 13 14.96 -14.13 13.66
CA ARG A 13 15.46 -13.94 12.28
C ARG A 13 15.76 -15.27 11.59
N SER A 14 16.44 -16.17 12.27
CA SER A 14 16.74 -17.52 11.75
C SER A 14 15.48 -18.32 11.45
N CYS A 15 14.47 -18.26 12.31
CA CYS A 15 13.19 -18.93 12.11
C CYS A 15 12.41 -18.36 10.91
N ARG A 16 12.39 -17.03 10.73
CA ARG A 16 11.77 -16.37 9.58
C ARG A 16 12.46 -16.73 8.27
N GLU A 17 13.78 -16.74 8.25
CA GLU A 17 14.55 -17.10 7.06
C GLU A 17 14.32 -18.58 6.68
N ALA A 18 14.27 -19.47 7.65
CA ALA A 18 13.94 -20.88 7.43
C ALA A 18 12.50 -21.05 6.90
N SER A 19 11.54 -20.29 7.41
CA SER A 19 10.16 -20.27 6.90
C SER A 19 10.10 -19.76 5.46
N ARG A 20 10.76 -18.64 5.16
CA ARG A 20 10.84 -18.08 3.81
C ARG A 20 11.44 -19.08 2.82
N LYS A 21 12.54 -19.74 3.16
CA LYS A 21 13.17 -20.78 2.31
C LYS A 21 12.20 -21.95 2.03
N ARG A 22 11.43 -22.40 3.03
CA ARG A 22 10.41 -23.43 2.84
C ARG A 22 9.29 -22.99 1.92
N ASP A 23 8.77 -21.77 2.08
CA ASP A 23 7.72 -21.22 1.23
C ASP A 23 8.17 -21.08 -0.23
N LEU A 24 9.41 -20.64 -0.46
CA LEU A 24 10.01 -20.56 -1.80
C LEU A 24 10.14 -21.94 -2.44
N ALA A 25 10.65 -22.95 -1.71
CA ALA A 25 10.78 -24.32 -2.20
C ALA A 25 9.41 -24.95 -2.50
N GLN A 26 8.40 -24.68 -1.66
CA GLN A 26 7.02 -25.11 -1.90
C GLN A 26 6.45 -24.46 -3.16
N ALA A 27 6.62 -23.14 -3.32
CA ALA A 27 6.14 -22.40 -4.49
C ALA A 27 6.79 -22.92 -5.77
N ASP A 28 8.10 -23.14 -5.77
CA ASP A 28 8.82 -23.70 -6.92
C ASP A 28 8.28 -25.07 -7.30
N SER A 29 8.06 -25.96 -6.32
CA SER A 29 7.46 -27.26 -6.55
C SER A 29 6.06 -27.17 -7.16
N VAL A 30 5.22 -26.27 -6.63
CA VAL A 30 3.87 -26.03 -7.16
C VAL A 30 3.94 -25.51 -8.60
N LEU A 31 4.81 -24.54 -8.87
CA LEU A 31 4.98 -23.97 -10.21
C LEU A 31 5.53 -24.99 -11.22
N LYS A 32 6.24 -26.03 -10.77
CA LYS A 32 6.70 -27.17 -11.59
C LYS A 32 5.65 -28.29 -11.74
N GLY A 33 4.45 -28.13 -11.17
CA GLY A 33 3.34 -29.07 -11.40
C GLY A 33 2.89 -29.88 -10.18
N LYS A 34 3.53 -29.73 -9.00
CA LYS A 34 3.01 -30.37 -7.78
C LYS A 34 1.61 -29.84 -7.48
N ALA A 35 0.68 -30.74 -7.23
CA ALA A 35 -0.69 -30.37 -6.87
C ALA A 35 -0.72 -29.72 -5.48
N LEU A 36 -1.50 -28.66 -5.37
CA LEU A 36 -1.85 -27.98 -4.14
C LEU A 36 -3.29 -27.48 -4.25
N SER A 37 -4.05 -27.52 -3.17
CA SER A 37 -5.41 -26.96 -3.19
C SER A 37 -5.38 -25.45 -3.42
N VAL A 38 -6.46 -24.89 -3.95
CA VAL A 38 -6.58 -23.45 -4.19
C VAL A 38 -6.41 -22.64 -2.90
N ARG A 39 -6.94 -23.17 -1.78
CA ARG A 39 -6.79 -22.56 -0.45
C ARG A 39 -5.33 -22.50 0.00
N GLU A 40 -4.60 -23.61 -0.15
CA GLU A 40 -3.21 -23.67 0.21
C GLU A 40 -2.33 -22.80 -0.69
N MET A 41 -2.61 -22.78 -2.01
CA MET A 41 -1.93 -21.87 -2.95
C MET A 41 -2.15 -20.40 -2.57
N TYR A 42 -3.38 -20.04 -2.19
CA TYR A 42 -3.69 -18.68 -1.75
C TYR A 42 -2.92 -18.32 -0.48
N ALA A 43 -2.95 -19.18 0.53
CA ALA A 43 -2.22 -18.95 1.77
C ALA A 43 -0.69 -18.84 1.56
N LEU A 44 -0.14 -19.66 0.66
CA LEU A 44 1.28 -19.58 0.28
C LEU A 44 1.59 -18.26 -0.45
N ALA A 45 0.71 -17.83 -1.38
CA ALA A 45 0.88 -16.57 -2.10
C ALA A 45 0.83 -15.36 -1.17
N GLU A 46 -0.06 -15.34 -0.16
CA GLU A 46 -0.10 -14.27 0.86
C GLU A 46 1.21 -14.22 1.65
N ARG A 47 1.73 -15.36 2.17
CA ARG A 47 3.01 -15.37 2.90
C ARG A 47 4.19 -14.92 2.05
N LEU A 48 4.24 -15.31 0.78
CA LEU A 48 5.28 -14.86 -0.16
C LEU A 48 5.18 -13.35 -0.44
N LYS A 49 3.98 -12.84 -0.64
CA LYS A 49 3.73 -11.40 -0.78
C LYS A 49 4.22 -10.62 0.44
N ASP A 50 3.90 -11.10 1.65
CA ASP A 50 4.31 -10.46 2.89
C ASP A 50 5.83 -10.49 3.11
N ASN A 51 6.52 -11.45 2.49
CA ASN A 51 7.98 -11.56 2.48
C ASN A 51 8.64 -10.92 1.23
N ASN A 52 7.94 -10.07 0.47
CA ASN A 52 8.42 -9.40 -0.75
C ASN A 52 8.75 -10.34 -1.93
N GLU A 53 8.36 -11.60 -1.85
CA GLU A 53 8.55 -12.57 -2.92
C GLU A 53 7.46 -12.41 -4.02
N PHE A 54 7.36 -11.19 -4.55
CA PHE A 54 6.28 -10.79 -5.44
C PHE A 54 6.22 -11.61 -6.72
N GLY A 55 7.37 -12.02 -7.28
CA GLY A 55 7.43 -12.85 -8.47
C GLY A 55 6.81 -14.24 -8.28
N TYR A 56 7.05 -14.87 -7.14
CA TYR A 56 6.41 -16.15 -6.79
C TYR A 56 4.92 -15.97 -6.48
N ALA A 57 4.58 -14.98 -5.66
CA ALA A 57 3.20 -14.68 -5.30
C ALA A 57 2.35 -14.39 -6.56
N ARG A 58 2.82 -13.55 -7.47
CA ARG A 58 2.17 -13.25 -8.75
C ARG A 58 1.86 -14.52 -9.56
N ARG A 59 2.85 -15.41 -9.70
CA ARG A 59 2.67 -16.65 -10.46
C ARG A 59 1.64 -17.58 -9.84
N LEU A 60 1.59 -17.65 -8.49
CA LEU A 60 0.58 -18.42 -7.78
C LEU A 60 -0.82 -17.81 -7.93
N TYR A 61 -0.97 -16.47 -7.77
CA TYR A 61 -2.24 -15.80 -8.01
C TYR A 61 -2.74 -15.98 -9.45
N GLY A 62 -1.83 -15.93 -10.43
CA GLY A 62 -2.14 -16.22 -11.82
C GLY A 62 -2.71 -17.64 -12.00
N ARG A 63 -2.11 -18.65 -11.35
CA ARG A 63 -2.63 -20.01 -11.35
C ARG A 63 -4.00 -20.12 -10.69
N ILE A 64 -4.18 -19.52 -9.51
CA ILE A 64 -5.48 -19.50 -8.81
C ILE A 64 -6.55 -18.93 -9.73
N ARG A 65 -6.29 -17.83 -10.41
CA ARG A 65 -7.24 -17.20 -11.35
C ARG A 65 -7.57 -18.09 -12.55
N ALA A 66 -6.64 -18.94 -12.99
CA ALA A 66 -6.86 -19.88 -14.07
C ALA A 66 -7.68 -21.11 -13.68
N THR A 67 -7.79 -21.45 -12.39
CA THR A 67 -8.49 -22.67 -11.94
C THR A 67 -10.01 -22.53 -11.84
N ALA A 68 -10.61 -21.38 -12.07
CA ALA A 68 -12.06 -21.10 -12.00
C ALA A 68 -12.78 -21.58 -10.71
N ASN A 69 -12.13 -22.30 -9.83
CA ASN A 69 -12.76 -22.86 -8.61
C ASN A 69 -12.48 -22.02 -7.37
N TYR A 70 -13.13 -20.85 -7.31
CA TYR A 70 -13.04 -19.96 -6.14
C TYR A 70 -13.90 -20.43 -4.94
N ARG A 71 -14.68 -21.50 -5.06
CA ARG A 71 -15.55 -21.99 -3.98
C ARG A 71 -14.77 -22.46 -2.75
N GLU A 72 -13.53 -22.89 -2.93
CA GLU A 72 -12.64 -23.28 -1.83
C GLU A 72 -12.05 -22.07 -1.07
N LEU A 73 -12.10 -20.89 -1.69
CA LEU A 73 -11.63 -19.65 -1.10
C LEU A 73 -12.82 -18.89 -0.52
N ASN A 74 -12.79 -18.59 0.75
CA ASN A 74 -13.69 -17.59 1.32
C ASN A 74 -13.21 -16.16 0.93
N LYS A 75 -12.97 -15.96 -0.40
CA LYS A 75 -12.50 -14.74 -1.03
C LYS A 75 -13.15 -14.57 -2.39
N THR A 76 -13.48 -13.34 -2.74
CA THR A 76 -14.06 -13.03 -4.04
C THR A 76 -13.03 -13.13 -5.17
N PRO A 77 -13.44 -13.41 -6.42
CA PRO A 77 -12.57 -13.29 -7.59
C PRO A 77 -11.93 -11.90 -7.72
N VAL A 78 -12.64 -10.85 -7.34
CA VAL A 78 -12.14 -9.47 -7.27
C VAL A 78 -10.91 -9.40 -6.38
N ARG A 79 -10.99 -9.91 -5.15
CA ARG A 79 -9.89 -9.88 -4.18
C ARG A 79 -8.65 -10.61 -4.68
N VAL A 80 -8.83 -11.78 -5.30
CA VAL A 80 -7.71 -12.53 -5.89
C VAL A 80 -7.07 -11.76 -7.05
N GLY A 81 -7.89 -11.13 -7.91
CA GLY A 81 -7.41 -10.28 -8.99
C GLY A 81 -6.62 -9.06 -8.48
N GLN A 82 -7.11 -8.39 -7.45
CA GLN A 82 -6.42 -7.27 -6.80
C GLN A 82 -5.06 -7.68 -6.23
N ARG A 83 -4.99 -8.82 -5.54
CA ARG A 83 -3.70 -9.36 -5.03
C ARG A 83 -2.75 -9.74 -6.16
N HIS A 84 -3.28 -10.29 -7.26
CA HIS A 84 -2.49 -10.56 -8.46
C HIS A 84 -1.91 -9.28 -9.07
N ALA A 85 -2.72 -8.22 -9.24
CA ALA A 85 -2.28 -6.94 -9.75
C ALA A 85 -1.21 -6.29 -8.83
N LEU A 86 -1.44 -6.31 -7.51
CA LEU A 86 -0.48 -5.82 -6.51
C LEU A 86 0.88 -6.50 -6.67
N CYS A 87 0.91 -7.83 -6.67
CA CYS A 87 2.16 -8.57 -6.82
C CYS A 87 2.78 -8.38 -8.21
N THR A 88 1.98 -8.12 -9.25
CA THR A 88 2.48 -7.89 -10.60
C THR A 88 3.22 -6.56 -10.71
N TYR A 89 2.66 -5.46 -10.23
CA TYR A 89 3.35 -4.17 -10.35
C TYR A 89 4.54 -4.02 -9.39
N LYS A 90 4.57 -4.82 -8.32
CA LYS A 90 5.68 -4.84 -7.35
C LYS A 90 6.78 -5.85 -7.70
N ASP A 91 6.57 -6.73 -8.69
CA ASP A 91 7.54 -7.77 -9.06
C ASP A 91 8.80 -7.14 -9.72
N PRO A 92 9.96 -7.15 -9.05
CA PRO A 92 11.17 -6.55 -9.60
C PRO A 92 11.77 -7.37 -10.76
N ASP A 93 11.40 -8.65 -10.91
CA ASP A 93 11.88 -9.52 -11.97
C ASP A 93 11.26 -9.17 -13.34
N LEU A 94 10.19 -8.36 -13.35
CA LEU A 94 9.57 -7.87 -14.56
C LEU A 94 10.11 -6.48 -14.93
N PRO A 95 10.38 -6.22 -16.24
CA PRO A 95 10.66 -4.86 -16.69
C PRO A 95 9.55 -3.88 -16.28
N ALA A 96 9.92 -2.65 -15.91
CA ALA A 96 8.99 -1.67 -15.39
C ALA A 96 7.76 -1.46 -16.28
N GLY A 97 7.96 -1.24 -17.60
CA GLY A 97 6.85 -1.07 -18.54
C GLY A 97 5.90 -2.27 -18.60
N ASP A 98 6.44 -3.48 -18.55
CA ASP A 98 5.65 -4.71 -18.60
C ASP A 98 4.86 -4.93 -17.32
N ARG A 99 5.48 -4.78 -16.16
CA ARG A 99 4.80 -5.03 -14.88
C ARG A 99 3.63 -4.08 -14.64
N PHE A 100 3.78 -2.81 -15.00
CA PHE A 100 2.72 -1.81 -14.83
C PHE A 100 1.58 -2.04 -15.82
N ARG A 101 1.88 -2.28 -17.11
CA ARG A 101 0.88 -2.60 -18.12
C ARG A 101 0.08 -3.85 -17.73
N ARG A 102 0.76 -4.94 -17.36
CA ARG A 102 0.08 -6.19 -16.94
C ARG A 102 -0.77 -6.00 -15.70
N ALA A 103 -0.31 -5.20 -14.73
CA ALA A 103 -1.11 -4.91 -13.54
C ALA A 103 -2.40 -4.15 -13.88
N LEU A 104 -2.34 -3.17 -14.80
CA LEU A 104 -3.51 -2.46 -15.29
C LEU A 104 -4.46 -3.39 -16.05
N GLU A 105 -3.94 -4.26 -16.92
CA GLU A 105 -4.76 -5.27 -17.63
C GLU A 105 -5.50 -6.19 -16.64
N ILE A 106 -4.83 -6.64 -15.58
CA ILE A 106 -5.47 -7.44 -14.52
C ILE A 106 -6.56 -6.64 -13.82
N LEU A 107 -6.33 -5.36 -13.53
CA LEU A 107 -7.34 -4.49 -12.91
C LEU A 107 -8.52 -4.22 -13.85
N ASP A 108 -8.30 -4.15 -15.18
CA ASP A 108 -9.38 -4.05 -16.16
C ASP A 108 -10.27 -5.32 -16.15
N GLU A 109 -9.67 -6.49 -15.94
CA GLU A 109 -10.44 -7.73 -15.77
C GLU A 109 -11.22 -7.75 -14.44
N VAL A 110 -10.62 -7.23 -13.37
CA VAL A 110 -11.28 -7.07 -12.07
C VAL A 110 -12.48 -6.14 -12.18
N ASP A 111 -12.37 -5.01 -12.88
CA ASP A 111 -13.45 -4.05 -13.04
C ASP A 111 -14.66 -4.66 -13.79
N ARG A 112 -14.42 -5.58 -14.74
CA ARG A 112 -15.52 -6.33 -15.41
C ARG A 112 -16.31 -7.24 -14.48
N LEU A 113 -15.76 -7.56 -13.29
CA LEU A 113 -16.48 -8.32 -12.26
C LEU A 113 -17.43 -7.45 -11.42
N GLY A 114 -17.42 -6.14 -11.64
CA GLY A 114 -18.30 -5.18 -10.97
C GLY A 114 -18.00 -4.98 -9.49
N PRO A 115 -16.74 -4.69 -9.08
CA PRO A 115 -16.42 -4.43 -7.67
C PRO A 115 -17.22 -3.24 -7.13
N THR A 116 -17.65 -3.32 -5.87
CA THR A 116 -18.40 -2.25 -5.19
C THR A 116 -17.81 -1.98 -3.82
N GLY A 117 -18.11 -0.81 -3.24
CA GLY A 117 -17.68 -0.44 -1.89
C GLY A 117 -16.16 -0.55 -1.69
N SER A 118 -15.73 -1.29 -0.68
CA SER A 118 -14.30 -1.47 -0.36
C SER A 118 -13.49 -2.17 -1.46
N GLU A 119 -14.10 -3.09 -2.21
CA GLU A 119 -13.42 -3.73 -3.35
C GLU A 119 -13.18 -2.75 -4.49
N GLN A 120 -14.14 -1.89 -4.79
CA GLN A 120 -13.98 -0.82 -5.78
C GLN A 120 -12.89 0.16 -5.35
N GLN A 121 -12.92 0.57 -4.09
CA GLN A 121 -11.94 1.50 -3.52
C GLN A 121 -10.51 0.94 -3.57
N GLU A 122 -10.31 -0.34 -3.24
CA GLU A 122 -9.03 -1.03 -3.38
C GLU A 122 -8.54 -1.05 -4.83
N SER A 123 -9.42 -1.33 -5.81
CA SER A 123 -9.07 -1.30 -7.24
C SER A 123 -8.62 0.10 -7.67
N LEU A 124 -9.32 1.14 -7.24
CA LEU A 124 -8.96 2.54 -7.51
C LEU A 124 -7.62 2.90 -6.86
N GLY A 125 -7.40 2.52 -5.62
CA GLY A 125 -6.12 2.71 -4.92
C GLY A 125 -4.95 2.03 -5.63
N LEU A 126 -5.13 0.78 -6.09
CA LEU A 126 -4.11 0.06 -6.87
C LEU A 126 -3.80 0.74 -8.19
N ARG A 127 -4.82 1.23 -8.94
CA ARG A 127 -4.61 2.01 -10.16
C ARG A 127 -3.81 3.29 -9.88
N GLY A 128 -4.19 4.03 -8.85
CA GLY A 128 -3.47 5.22 -8.41
C GLY A 128 -1.99 4.90 -8.14
N ALA A 129 -1.72 3.80 -7.42
CA ALA A 129 -0.36 3.36 -7.11
C ALA A 129 0.44 2.98 -8.37
N VAL A 130 -0.16 2.28 -9.33
CA VAL A 130 0.51 1.90 -10.58
C VAL A 130 0.87 3.14 -11.40
N TYR A 131 -0.06 4.09 -11.57
CA TYR A 131 0.21 5.33 -12.31
C TYR A 131 1.23 6.23 -11.61
N LYS A 132 1.22 6.30 -10.27
CA LYS A 132 2.27 6.99 -9.51
C LYS A 132 3.66 6.38 -9.79
N ARG A 133 3.75 5.05 -9.88
CA ARG A 133 5.01 4.35 -10.19
C ARG A 133 5.44 4.52 -11.65
N LEU A 134 4.50 4.59 -12.60
CA LEU A 134 4.80 4.93 -14.00
C LEU A 134 5.47 6.30 -14.07
N TRP A 135 4.86 7.33 -13.46
CA TRP A 135 5.45 8.66 -13.39
C TRP A 135 6.86 8.66 -12.76
N GLN A 136 7.10 7.88 -11.71
CA GLN A 136 8.42 7.78 -11.09
C GLN A 136 9.50 7.20 -12.04
N VAL A 137 9.10 6.43 -13.05
CA VAL A 137 10.02 5.81 -14.01
C VAL A 137 10.27 6.69 -15.21
N ASP A 138 9.24 7.31 -15.77
CA ASP A 138 9.31 8.03 -17.05
C ASP A 138 9.07 9.54 -16.96
N GLY A 139 8.67 10.04 -15.78
CA GLY A 139 8.42 11.46 -15.53
C GLY A 139 7.18 12.02 -16.25
N GLN A 140 6.32 11.16 -16.84
CA GLN A 140 5.17 11.62 -17.60
C GLN A 140 4.09 12.21 -16.69
N ARG A 141 3.94 13.53 -16.71
CA ARG A 141 2.93 14.25 -15.92
C ARG A 141 1.52 13.64 -16.09
N ALA A 142 1.18 13.18 -17.30
CA ALA A 142 -0.11 12.56 -17.56
C ALA A 142 -0.41 11.35 -16.65
N ASP A 143 0.61 10.60 -16.26
CA ASP A 143 0.45 9.48 -15.34
C ASP A 143 0.25 9.93 -13.90
N LEU A 144 0.88 11.04 -13.50
CA LEU A 144 0.62 11.65 -12.20
C LEU A 144 -0.83 12.20 -12.10
N GLU A 145 -1.34 12.82 -13.17
CA GLU A 145 -2.75 13.27 -13.28
C GLU A 145 -3.72 12.08 -13.22
N ARG A 146 -3.42 10.96 -13.89
CA ARG A 146 -4.23 9.74 -13.79
C ARG A 146 -4.20 9.17 -12.37
N SER A 147 -3.02 9.14 -11.76
CA SER A 147 -2.85 8.68 -10.39
C SER A 147 -3.75 9.43 -9.41
N VAL A 148 -3.70 10.76 -9.41
CA VAL A 148 -4.55 11.56 -8.53
C VAL A 148 -6.03 11.37 -8.82
N GLY A 149 -6.40 11.25 -10.10
CA GLY A 149 -7.79 11.00 -10.49
C GLY A 149 -8.35 9.70 -9.91
N PHE A 150 -7.56 8.62 -9.90
CA PHE A 150 -7.97 7.36 -9.28
C PHE A 150 -8.01 7.43 -7.76
N TYR A 151 -7.04 8.05 -7.12
CA TYR A 151 -7.02 8.21 -5.67
C TYR A 151 -8.18 9.09 -5.17
N LEU A 152 -8.51 10.18 -5.86
CA LEU A 152 -9.65 11.04 -5.51
C LEU A 152 -10.98 10.28 -5.63
N LYS A 153 -11.18 9.51 -6.71
CA LYS A 153 -12.36 8.64 -6.85
C LYS A 153 -12.46 7.61 -5.71
N GLY A 154 -11.35 7.06 -5.27
CA GLY A 154 -11.31 6.17 -4.11
C GLY A 154 -11.68 6.90 -2.82
N TYR A 155 -11.13 8.09 -2.59
CA TYR A 155 -11.45 8.92 -1.43
C TYR A 155 -12.94 9.33 -1.38
N GLU A 156 -13.58 9.56 -2.53
CA GLU A 156 -15.00 9.90 -2.63
C GLU A 156 -15.94 8.75 -2.23
N ILE A 157 -15.49 7.49 -2.27
CA ILE A 157 -16.27 6.34 -1.77
C ILE A 157 -16.43 6.43 -0.24
N GLY A 158 -15.45 6.98 0.46
CA GLY A 158 -15.47 7.21 1.90
C GLY A 158 -14.14 6.79 2.55
N PRO A 159 -13.44 7.75 3.17
CA PRO A 159 -12.12 7.50 3.76
C PRO A 159 -12.15 6.55 4.96
N GLU A 160 -13.30 6.29 5.57
CA GLU A 160 -13.47 5.30 6.64
C GLU A 160 -13.31 3.86 6.11
N THR A 161 -13.68 3.63 4.85
CA THR A 161 -13.71 2.30 4.24
C THR A 161 -12.30 1.74 3.99
N ASP A 162 -11.35 2.60 3.60
CA ASP A 162 -9.95 2.26 3.37
C ASP A 162 -9.00 2.88 4.40
N GLN A 163 -9.56 3.37 5.49
CA GLN A 163 -8.83 4.00 6.61
C GLN A 163 -7.89 5.12 6.13
N GLY A 164 -8.35 5.89 5.14
CA GLY A 164 -7.67 7.06 4.63
C GLY A 164 -6.60 6.79 3.56
N TYR A 165 -6.39 5.55 3.14
CA TYR A 165 -5.33 5.18 2.19
C TYR A 165 -5.41 5.95 0.88
N THR A 166 -6.58 5.97 0.22
CA THR A 166 -6.72 6.71 -1.05
C THR A 166 -6.62 8.21 -0.84
N GLY A 167 -7.14 8.73 0.25
CA GLY A 167 -7.08 10.16 0.59
C GLY A 167 -5.66 10.66 0.82
N ILE A 168 -4.86 9.98 1.63
CA ILE A 168 -3.48 10.42 1.92
C ILE A 168 -2.61 10.37 0.66
N ASN A 169 -2.78 9.33 -0.17
CA ASN A 169 -2.08 9.26 -1.45
C ASN A 169 -2.56 10.33 -2.45
N ALA A 170 -3.85 10.67 -2.47
CA ALA A 170 -4.36 11.78 -3.28
C ALA A 170 -3.71 13.10 -2.87
N ALA A 171 -3.65 13.40 -1.57
CA ALA A 171 -3.03 14.61 -1.05
C ALA A 171 -1.53 14.69 -1.41
N PHE A 172 -0.79 13.59 -1.28
CA PHE A 172 0.60 13.51 -1.69
C PHE A 172 0.80 13.82 -3.19
N VAL A 173 0.00 13.19 -4.06
CA VAL A 173 0.11 13.41 -5.52
C VAL A 173 -0.33 14.82 -5.91
N LEU A 174 -1.32 15.40 -5.23
CA LEU A 174 -1.71 16.81 -5.41
C LEU A 174 -0.56 17.77 -5.11
N ASP A 175 0.23 17.52 -4.06
CA ASP A 175 1.40 18.33 -3.74
C ASP A 175 2.48 18.24 -4.82
N LEU A 176 2.72 17.05 -5.38
CA LEU A 176 3.67 16.86 -6.48
C LEU A 176 3.24 17.68 -7.71
N LEU A 177 1.98 17.56 -8.11
CA LEU A 177 1.42 18.32 -9.22
C LEU A 177 1.43 19.83 -8.97
N ALA A 178 1.13 20.26 -7.73
CA ALA A 178 1.17 21.67 -7.36
C ALA A 178 2.60 22.24 -7.45
N ARG A 179 3.62 21.48 -7.06
CA ARG A 179 5.03 21.88 -7.21
C ARG A 179 5.40 22.06 -8.69
N GLU A 180 4.98 21.14 -9.57
CA GLU A 180 5.21 21.26 -11.02
C GLU A 180 4.48 22.49 -11.59
N ASP A 181 3.20 22.71 -11.23
CA ASP A 181 2.42 23.88 -11.67
C ASP A 181 3.04 25.19 -11.20
N ALA A 182 3.53 25.24 -9.96
CA ALA A 182 4.21 26.42 -9.40
C ALA A 182 5.54 26.71 -10.13
N ALA A 183 6.32 25.67 -10.44
CA ALA A 183 7.55 25.82 -11.21
C ALA A 183 7.27 26.35 -12.61
N GLN A 184 6.28 25.80 -13.30
CA GLN A 184 5.87 26.27 -14.62
C GLN A 184 5.33 27.72 -14.58
N ALA A 185 4.51 28.06 -13.59
CA ALA A 185 4.00 29.43 -13.42
C ALA A 185 5.15 30.43 -13.19
N LYS A 186 6.16 30.06 -12.42
CA LYS A 186 7.35 30.86 -12.19
C LYS A 186 8.16 31.10 -13.47
N GLU A 187 8.32 30.08 -14.30
CA GLU A 187 9.09 30.19 -15.57
C GLU A 187 8.36 31.02 -16.60
N THR A 188 7.03 30.90 -16.69
CA THR A 188 6.21 31.56 -17.71
C THR A 188 5.65 32.91 -17.27
N GLY A 189 5.79 33.29 -16.01
CA GLY A 189 5.14 34.47 -15.43
C GLY A 189 3.61 34.30 -15.28
N ALA A 190 3.12 33.07 -15.34
CA ALA A 190 1.69 32.77 -15.25
C ALA A 190 1.14 32.85 -13.82
N ASN A 191 -0.17 32.81 -13.67
CA ASN A 191 -0.87 32.81 -12.40
C ASN A 191 -0.67 31.48 -11.67
N TRP A 192 -0.52 31.54 -10.36
CA TRP A 192 -0.33 30.38 -9.47
C TRP A 192 -1.64 29.69 -9.04
N SER A 193 -2.78 30.12 -9.55
CA SER A 193 -4.10 29.66 -9.10
C SER A 193 -4.27 28.15 -9.17
N VAL A 194 -3.73 27.49 -10.19
CA VAL A 194 -3.80 26.02 -10.32
C VAL A 194 -3.00 25.33 -9.22
N ALA A 195 -1.75 25.76 -8.98
CA ALA A 195 -0.92 25.22 -7.91
C ALA A 195 -1.57 25.43 -6.54
N VAL A 196 -2.06 26.64 -6.27
CA VAL A 196 -2.75 26.97 -5.02
C VAL A 196 -4.01 26.11 -4.84
N GLY A 197 -4.82 25.93 -5.88
CA GLY A 197 -6.00 25.06 -5.82
C GLY A 197 -5.68 23.61 -5.45
N ARG A 198 -4.57 23.06 -5.97
CA ARG A 198 -4.11 21.72 -5.62
C ARG A 198 -3.62 21.63 -4.17
N TRP A 199 -2.85 22.61 -3.70
CA TRP A 199 -2.41 22.66 -2.29
C TRP A 199 -3.60 22.80 -1.34
N CYS A 200 -4.56 23.67 -1.65
CA CYS A 200 -5.78 23.77 -0.84
C CYS A 200 -6.52 22.45 -0.76
N ARG A 201 -6.66 21.74 -1.90
CA ARG A 201 -7.33 20.44 -1.90
C ARG A 201 -6.56 19.38 -1.10
N ALA A 202 -5.24 19.34 -1.22
CA ALA A 202 -4.39 18.43 -0.42
C ALA A 202 -4.52 18.72 1.08
N TYR A 203 -4.53 20.00 1.45
CA TYR A 203 -4.71 20.45 2.83
C TYR A 203 -6.07 20.02 3.40
N GLU A 204 -7.18 20.25 2.66
CA GLU A 204 -8.55 19.84 3.07
C GLU A 204 -8.63 18.33 3.31
N ILE A 205 -8.08 17.53 2.40
CA ILE A 205 -8.05 16.06 2.55
C ILE A 205 -7.32 15.67 3.84
N ARG A 206 -6.14 16.25 4.09
CA ARG A 206 -5.36 15.95 5.30
C ARG A 206 -6.06 16.38 6.58
N GLN A 207 -6.71 17.55 6.58
CA GLN A 207 -7.50 18.00 7.74
C GLN A 207 -8.63 17.00 8.06
N ASN A 208 -9.35 16.54 7.02
CA ASN A 208 -10.40 15.54 7.21
C ASN A 208 -9.83 14.21 7.75
N LEU A 209 -8.73 13.74 7.18
CA LEU A 209 -8.11 12.47 7.61
C LEU A 209 -7.54 12.55 9.04
N ALA A 210 -6.92 13.65 9.41
CA ALA A 210 -6.36 13.81 10.75
C ALA A 210 -7.44 13.67 11.84
N GLY A 211 -8.61 14.24 11.64
CA GLY A 211 -9.76 14.05 12.55
C GLY A 211 -10.34 12.65 12.50
N LEU A 212 -10.67 12.19 11.27
CA LEU A 212 -11.31 10.91 11.03
C LEU A 212 -10.52 9.72 11.60
N LEU A 213 -9.20 9.67 11.40
CA LEU A 213 -8.39 8.55 11.84
C LEU A 213 -8.29 8.45 13.35
N ILE A 214 -8.31 9.58 14.06
CA ILE A 214 -8.39 9.60 15.53
C ILE A 214 -9.72 8.99 16.00
N ASP A 215 -10.83 9.38 15.38
CA ASP A 215 -12.15 8.88 15.72
C ASP A 215 -12.30 7.39 15.39
N LEU A 216 -11.79 6.95 14.24
CA LEU A 216 -11.77 5.54 13.86
C LEU A 216 -11.00 4.67 14.86
N GLY A 217 -9.83 5.11 15.32
CA GLY A 217 -9.04 4.37 16.30
C GLY A 217 -9.74 4.16 17.65
N ARG A 218 -10.76 4.99 17.95
CA ARG A 218 -11.57 4.93 19.18
C ARG A 218 -12.92 4.21 18.99
N LYS A 219 -13.32 3.97 17.74
CA LYS A 219 -14.62 3.42 17.38
C LYS A 219 -14.67 1.92 17.66
N ASP A 220 -15.78 1.45 18.23
CA ASP A 220 -16.04 0.03 18.45
C ASP A 220 -15.92 -0.76 17.14
N GLY A 221 -15.23 -1.90 17.19
CA GLY A 221 -14.94 -2.74 16.03
C GLY A 221 -13.68 -2.35 15.25
N TYR A 222 -13.07 -1.20 15.51
CA TYR A 222 -11.84 -0.73 14.85
C TYR A 222 -10.57 -0.85 15.72
N GLY A 223 -10.66 -1.44 16.91
CA GLY A 223 -9.51 -1.62 17.81
C GLY A 223 -8.32 -2.39 17.21
N TRP A 224 -8.53 -3.12 16.12
CA TRP A 224 -7.47 -3.78 15.38
C TRP A 224 -6.50 -2.79 14.69
N LEU A 225 -6.97 -1.57 14.35
CA LEU A 225 -6.15 -0.51 13.75
C LEU A 225 -4.97 -0.11 14.63
N THR A 226 -5.15 -0.15 15.96
CA THR A 226 -4.08 0.20 16.91
C THR A 226 -2.90 -0.77 16.89
N LYS A 227 -2.99 -1.87 16.15
CA LYS A 227 -1.90 -2.83 15.95
C LYS A 227 -1.18 -2.64 14.62
N GLU A 228 -1.72 -1.80 13.74
CA GLU A 228 -1.28 -1.65 12.37
C GLU A 228 -0.34 -0.44 12.22
N TRP A 229 0.89 -0.69 11.80
CA TRP A 229 1.89 0.35 11.54
C TRP A 229 1.38 1.42 10.57
N TRP A 230 0.80 1.00 9.46
CA TRP A 230 0.33 1.90 8.40
C TRP A 230 -0.76 2.87 8.89
N PHE A 231 -1.54 2.54 9.90
CA PHE A 231 -2.53 3.43 10.48
C PHE A 231 -1.89 4.66 11.13
N TYR A 232 -0.83 4.44 11.90
CA TYR A 232 -0.10 5.54 12.55
C TYR A 232 0.73 6.36 11.56
N THR A 233 1.28 5.73 10.53
CA THR A 233 2.01 6.46 9.49
C THR A 233 1.08 7.30 8.63
N THR A 234 -0.12 6.83 8.29
CA THR A 234 -1.13 7.64 7.60
C THR A 234 -1.53 8.86 8.43
N ARG A 235 -1.69 8.71 9.74
CA ARG A 235 -1.92 9.84 10.65
C ARG A 235 -0.73 10.81 10.66
N ALA A 236 0.48 10.29 10.78
CA ALA A 236 1.69 11.10 10.77
C ALA A 236 1.87 11.87 9.45
N GLU A 237 1.63 11.23 8.30
CA GLU A 237 1.66 11.86 6.98
C GLU A 237 0.59 12.98 6.86
N ALA A 238 -0.61 12.76 7.41
CA ALA A 238 -1.64 13.79 7.41
C ALA A 238 -1.19 15.03 8.22
N HIS A 239 -0.70 14.83 9.44
CA HIS A 239 -0.20 15.91 10.29
C HIS A 239 1.04 16.60 9.70
N LEU A 240 1.99 15.83 9.12
CA LEU A 240 3.18 16.39 8.49
C LEU A 240 2.81 17.35 7.34
N GLY A 241 1.88 16.94 6.48
CA GLY A 241 1.42 17.79 5.38
C GLY A 241 0.56 18.98 5.81
N LEU A 242 0.14 19.03 7.07
CA LEU A 242 -0.49 20.19 7.73
C LEU A 242 0.52 21.07 8.49
N ALA A 243 1.83 20.75 8.42
CA ALA A 243 2.90 21.37 9.21
C ALA A 243 2.71 21.22 10.74
N GLN A 244 1.98 20.21 11.18
CA GLN A 244 1.74 19.83 12.58
C GLN A 244 2.77 18.77 13.01
N PHE A 245 4.02 19.20 13.18
CA PHE A 245 5.18 18.30 13.36
C PHE A 245 5.12 17.52 14.67
N ASP A 246 4.66 18.15 15.75
CA ASP A 246 4.56 17.51 17.06
C ASP A 246 3.49 16.42 17.07
N GLU A 247 2.36 16.66 16.41
CA GLU A 247 1.27 15.69 16.25
C GLU A 247 1.70 14.51 15.35
N ALA A 248 2.46 14.80 14.27
CA ALA A 248 3.01 13.75 13.41
C ALA A 248 3.95 12.83 14.20
N LEU A 249 4.86 13.43 15.01
CA LEU A 249 5.78 12.69 15.86
C LEU A 249 5.04 11.93 16.98
N ALA A 250 4.00 12.54 17.56
CA ALA A 250 3.16 11.89 18.56
C ALA A 250 2.47 10.65 18.01
N ALA A 251 1.93 10.68 16.78
CA ALA A 251 1.32 9.53 16.13
C ALA A 251 2.30 8.35 16.00
N LEU A 252 3.54 8.60 15.57
CA LEU A 252 4.56 7.54 15.46
C LEU A 252 4.98 6.99 16.83
N ARG A 253 5.08 7.83 17.85
CA ARG A 253 5.39 7.42 19.23
C ARG A 253 4.26 6.59 19.84
N GLU A 254 3.01 6.92 19.53
CA GLU A 254 1.83 6.17 19.98
C GLU A 254 1.88 4.71 19.51
N TYR A 255 2.28 4.45 18.26
CA TYR A 255 2.52 3.09 17.79
C TYR A 255 3.54 2.34 18.64
N ASN A 256 4.70 2.95 18.89
CA ASN A 256 5.73 2.34 19.72
C ASN A 256 5.24 2.00 21.12
N ALA A 257 4.51 2.93 21.76
CA ALA A 257 3.91 2.72 23.08
C ALA A 257 2.88 1.57 23.08
N ALA A 258 2.00 1.52 22.07
CA ALA A 258 1.01 0.45 21.90
C ALA A 258 1.63 -0.94 21.70
N GLN A 259 2.86 -1.01 21.16
CA GLN A 259 3.62 -2.25 21.01
C GLN A 259 4.53 -2.59 22.20
N GLY A 260 4.53 -1.79 23.26
CA GLY A 260 5.40 -1.96 24.42
C GLY A 260 6.89 -1.71 24.15
N LEU A 261 7.19 -0.87 23.16
CA LEU A 261 8.55 -0.56 22.73
C LEU A 261 9.04 0.73 23.38
N THR A 262 10.17 0.64 24.06
CA THR A 262 10.85 1.81 24.64
C THR A 262 11.86 2.39 23.63
N HIS A 263 11.56 3.59 23.11
CA HIS A 263 12.48 4.58 22.52
C HIS A 263 13.20 4.34 21.19
N GLN A 264 13.14 3.20 20.56
CA GLN A 264 13.82 2.99 19.27
C GLN A 264 12.83 2.45 18.25
N GLY A 265 12.37 3.28 17.34
CA GLY A 265 11.62 2.97 16.12
C GLY A 265 10.69 1.75 16.11
N PRO A 266 9.81 1.61 15.12
CA PRO A 266 8.99 0.41 15.02
C PRO A 266 9.92 -0.80 14.91
N PRO A 267 9.58 -1.94 15.53
CA PRO A 267 10.27 -3.16 15.19
C PRO A 267 9.99 -3.41 13.71
N LEU A 268 10.98 -3.05 12.86
CA LEU A 268 10.97 -3.29 11.42
C LEU A 268 10.61 -4.74 11.08
N GLU A 269 10.72 -5.60 12.06
CA GLU A 269 10.36 -7.01 12.00
C GLU A 269 8.85 -7.28 11.84
N ARG A 270 7.98 -6.35 12.22
CA ARG A 270 6.52 -6.48 12.13
C ARG A 270 5.91 -5.75 10.93
N VAL A 271 6.69 -4.90 10.29
CA VAL A 271 6.28 -4.15 9.10
C VAL A 271 6.90 -4.81 7.88
N ALA A 272 6.10 -5.09 6.86
CA ALA A 272 6.66 -5.60 5.62
C ALA A 272 7.60 -4.53 5.04
N PRO A 273 8.83 -4.91 4.59
CA PRO A 273 9.83 -3.94 4.10
C PRO A 273 9.28 -2.96 3.06
N TRP A 274 8.41 -3.42 2.18
CA TRP A 274 7.81 -2.58 1.14
C TRP A 274 6.80 -1.55 1.67
N GLU A 275 6.16 -1.81 2.81
CA GLU A 275 5.27 -0.84 3.48
C GLU A 275 6.11 0.27 4.09
N PHE A 276 7.22 -0.10 4.75
CA PHE A 276 8.16 0.87 5.31
C PHE A 276 8.80 1.75 4.23
N GLU A 277 9.28 1.16 3.12
CA GLU A 277 9.84 1.91 1.99
C GLU A 277 8.81 2.89 1.39
N SER A 278 7.55 2.47 1.27
CA SER A 278 6.47 3.34 0.78
C SER A 278 6.28 4.55 1.68
N THR A 279 6.26 4.34 3.01
CA THR A 279 6.11 5.40 4.00
C THR A 279 7.30 6.37 3.97
N VAL A 280 8.54 5.86 3.99
CA VAL A 280 9.75 6.69 3.95
C VAL A 280 9.78 7.56 2.69
N THR A 281 9.39 7.00 1.54
CA THR A 281 9.35 7.75 0.27
C THR A 281 8.31 8.88 0.29
N GLN A 282 7.24 8.76 1.07
CA GLN A 282 6.22 9.80 1.18
C GLN A 282 6.55 10.86 2.23
N LEU A 283 7.34 10.50 3.25
CA LEU A 283 7.77 11.42 4.31
C LEU A 283 9.05 12.20 3.95
N ALA A 284 9.85 11.75 2.98
CA ALA A 284 11.04 12.40 2.48
C ALA A 284 10.72 13.50 1.45
#